data_951794d7dbcd78cfc85679f1657790f9
#
_entry.id   951794d7dbcd78cfc85679f1657790f9
#
_cell.length_a   1.000
_cell.length_b   1.000
_cell.length_c   1.000
_cell.angle_alpha   90.00
_cell.angle_beta   90.00
_cell.angle_gamma   90.00
#
_symmetry.space_group_name_H-M   'P 1'
#
loop_
_entity.id
_entity.type
_entity.pdbx_description
1 polymer ?
#
loop_
_entity_poly.entity_id
_entity_poly.type
_entity_poly.pdbx_seq_one_letter_code
_entity_poly.pdbx_strand_id
1 'polypeptide(L)'
;MNNMKSCLTILFLVFLSVSVDAQKAIEIGKKAPEITMTKADGTAFSLSTLKGKIVLIDFWATWCAPCVEEQPELKALYDTYSDKVKNNQFEILGISLDRNKESWQKAIDRFGISWIQISDLKFWKSPVAKLYEVDELPFNIIIDGQGTILAKNLHGKDLEEFLKKSLLQN
;
A
#
# COMPACT_ATOMS: atom_id res chain seq x y z
N MET A 1 -20.46 77.08 -6.76
CA MET A 1 -20.20 76.46 -5.46
C MET A 1 -20.82 75.10 -5.49
N ASN A 2 -20.13 74.09 -5.99
CA ASN A 2 -20.64 72.68 -6.04
C ASN A 2 -19.67 71.77 -5.29
N ASN A 3 -20.12 71.28 -4.15
CA ASN A 3 -19.42 70.31 -3.37
C ASN A 3 -19.65 68.92 -3.95
N MET A 4 -18.59 68.36 -4.56
CA MET A 4 -18.57 66.98 -5.02
C MET A 4 -17.99 66.07 -3.92
N LYS A 5 -18.87 65.41 -3.21
CA LYS A 5 -18.47 64.40 -2.20
C LYS A 5 -18.05 63.13 -2.91
N SER A 6 -16.76 62.87 -2.90
CA SER A 6 -16.17 61.60 -3.39
C SER A 6 -16.47 60.51 -2.40
N CYS A 7 -17.29 59.55 -2.81
CA CYS A 7 -17.61 58.33 -2.02
C CYS A 7 -16.55 57.26 -2.39
N LEU A 8 -15.55 57.08 -1.53
CA LEU A 8 -14.51 56.06 -1.70
C LEU A 8 -15.08 54.73 -1.14
N THR A 9 -15.51 53.87 -2.06
CA THR A 9 -15.98 52.53 -1.73
C THR A 9 -14.76 51.62 -1.60
N ILE A 10 -14.37 51.27 -0.38
CA ILE A 10 -13.30 50.31 -0.09
C ILE A 10 -13.87 48.93 -0.27
N LEU A 11 -13.50 48.25 -1.35
CA LEU A 11 -13.81 46.85 -1.62
C LEU A 11 -12.89 45.93 -0.79
N PHE A 12 -13.42 45.39 0.30
CA PHE A 12 -12.67 44.42 1.15
C PHE A 12 -12.70 43.06 0.48
N LEU A 13 -11.62 42.72 -0.23
CA LEU A 13 -11.39 41.37 -0.76
C LEU A 13 -11.02 40.43 0.39
N VAL A 14 -11.98 39.66 0.85
CA VAL A 14 -11.73 38.55 1.79
C VAL A 14 -11.07 37.43 1.01
N PHE A 15 -9.76 37.29 1.13
CA PHE A 15 -9.03 36.09 0.71
C PHE A 15 -9.39 34.95 1.65
N LEU A 16 -10.30 34.07 1.24
CA LEU A 16 -10.49 32.76 1.87
C LEU A 16 -9.25 31.92 1.55
N SER A 17 -8.29 31.86 2.48
CA SER A 17 -7.21 30.89 2.45
C SER A 17 -7.80 29.50 2.72
N VAL A 18 -8.03 28.74 1.64
CA VAL A 18 -8.32 27.31 1.75
C VAL A 18 -7.00 26.66 2.16
N SER A 19 -6.85 26.36 3.44
CA SER A 19 -5.78 25.48 3.91
C SER A 19 -6.03 24.11 3.30
N VAL A 20 -5.28 23.75 2.26
CA VAL A 20 -5.19 22.35 1.80
C VAL A 20 -4.38 21.65 2.89
N ASP A 21 -5.09 21.08 3.85
CA ASP A 21 -4.49 20.09 4.75
C ASP A 21 -3.93 18.98 3.84
N ALA A 22 -2.60 18.82 3.85
CA ALA A 22 -1.95 17.70 3.20
C ALA A 22 -2.36 16.44 3.96
N GLN A 23 -3.52 15.90 3.60
CA GLN A 23 -4.13 14.75 4.24
C GLN A 23 -3.17 13.57 4.03
N LYS A 24 -2.68 12.97 5.14
CA LYS A 24 -1.87 11.76 5.07
C LYS A 24 -2.58 10.76 4.17
N ALA A 25 -1.86 10.28 3.15
CA ALA A 25 -2.45 9.39 2.14
C ALA A 25 -2.79 8.02 2.72
N ILE A 26 -2.06 7.59 3.77
CA ILE A 26 -2.17 6.26 4.35
C ILE A 26 -2.75 6.31 5.76
N GLU A 27 -4.08 6.36 5.83
CA GLU A 27 -4.86 6.33 7.09
C GLU A 27 -5.93 5.23 7.05
N ILE A 28 -6.18 4.60 8.20
CA ILE A 28 -7.27 3.61 8.35
C ILE A 28 -8.60 4.27 8.02
N GLY A 29 -9.42 3.60 7.22
CA GLY A 29 -10.71 4.10 6.73
C GLY A 29 -10.62 4.93 5.45
N LYS A 30 -9.42 5.27 4.96
CA LYS A 30 -9.21 5.95 3.67
C LYS A 30 -8.96 4.94 2.55
N LYS A 31 -9.10 5.38 1.31
CA LYS A 31 -8.76 4.59 0.14
C LYS A 31 -7.24 4.52 -0.02
N ALA A 32 -6.72 3.31 -0.20
CA ALA A 32 -5.34 3.11 -0.58
C ALA A 32 -5.09 3.74 -1.96
N PRO A 33 -3.99 4.48 -2.15
CA PRO A 33 -3.61 5.00 -3.46
C PRO A 33 -3.44 3.88 -4.49
N GLU A 34 -3.74 4.17 -5.76
CA GLU A 34 -3.50 3.21 -6.85
C GLU A 34 -2.00 2.92 -7.00
N ILE A 35 -1.68 1.65 -7.24
CA ILE A 35 -0.33 1.17 -7.53
C ILE A 35 -0.30 0.67 -8.96
N THR A 36 0.59 1.21 -9.77
CA THR A 36 0.91 0.66 -11.10
C THR A 36 2.40 0.40 -11.17
N MET A 37 2.76 -0.85 -11.35
CA MET A 37 4.15 -1.33 -11.39
C MET A 37 4.30 -2.54 -12.32
N THR A 38 5.53 -3.04 -12.43
CA THR A 38 5.83 -4.26 -13.19
C THR A 38 5.98 -5.44 -12.24
N LYS A 39 5.36 -6.58 -12.57
CA LYS A 39 5.53 -7.84 -11.85
C LYS A 39 6.91 -8.46 -12.09
N ALA A 40 7.27 -9.44 -11.27
CA ALA A 40 8.53 -10.18 -11.39
C ALA A 40 8.70 -10.83 -12.78
N ASP A 41 7.61 -11.27 -13.40
CA ASP A 41 7.57 -11.83 -14.76
C ASP A 41 7.67 -10.78 -15.89
N GLY A 42 7.72 -9.50 -15.57
CA GLY A 42 7.82 -8.39 -16.53
C GLY A 42 6.47 -7.85 -17.01
N THR A 43 5.34 -8.41 -16.58
CA THR A 43 4.02 -7.91 -16.97
C THR A 43 3.57 -6.71 -16.14
N ALA A 44 2.74 -5.84 -16.70
CA ALA A 44 2.17 -4.72 -15.98
C ALA A 44 1.17 -5.19 -14.92
N PHE A 45 1.12 -4.48 -13.80
CA PHE A 45 0.21 -4.73 -12.69
C PHE A 45 -0.43 -3.43 -12.21
N SER A 46 -1.69 -3.50 -11.83
CA SER A 46 -2.43 -2.42 -11.15
C SER A 46 -3.18 -2.97 -9.95
N LEU A 47 -3.11 -2.26 -8.80
CA LEU A 47 -3.80 -2.65 -7.57
C LEU A 47 -5.31 -2.82 -7.78
N SER A 48 -5.90 -1.99 -8.64
CA SER A 48 -7.32 -2.06 -8.98
C SER A 48 -7.76 -3.40 -9.59
N THR A 49 -6.83 -4.24 -10.08
CA THR A 49 -7.12 -5.61 -10.55
C THR A 49 -7.47 -6.57 -9.39
N LEU A 50 -7.18 -6.18 -8.15
CA LEU A 50 -7.48 -6.96 -6.95
C LEU A 50 -8.78 -6.52 -6.26
N LYS A 51 -9.59 -5.68 -6.88
CA LYS A 51 -10.91 -5.30 -6.34
C LYS A 51 -11.76 -6.53 -6.01
N GLY A 52 -12.49 -6.44 -4.91
CA GLY A 52 -13.31 -7.53 -4.38
C GLY A 52 -12.59 -8.44 -3.39
N LYS A 53 -11.26 -8.33 -3.26
CA LYS A 53 -10.45 -9.14 -2.35
C LYS A 53 -10.03 -8.35 -1.11
N ILE A 54 -9.81 -9.03 -0.01
CA ILE A 54 -8.94 -8.53 1.06
C ILE A 54 -7.51 -8.68 0.54
N VAL A 55 -6.73 -7.61 0.60
CA VAL A 55 -5.34 -7.61 0.12
C VAL A 55 -4.39 -7.19 1.25
N LEU A 56 -3.41 -8.04 1.53
CA LEU A 56 -2.24 -7.68 2.32
C LEU A 56 -1.19 -7.11 1.37
N ILE A 57 -0.91 -5.82 1.45
CA ILE A 57 0.15 -5.14 0.71
C ILE A 57 1.38 -5.11 1.62
N ASP A 58 2.42 -5.87 1.25
CA ASP A 58 3.64 -6.07 2.02
C ASP A 58 4.84 -5.42 1.33
N PHE A 59 5.44 -4.43 1.99
CA PHE A 59 6.68 -3.78 1.55
C PHE A 59 7.87 -4.46 2.21
N TRP A 60 8.76 -4.99 1.41
CA TRP A 60 9.90 -5.78 1.86
C TRP A 60 11.14 -5.59 0.98
N ALA A 61 12.26 -6.23 1.34
CA ALA A 61 13.43 -6.31 0.49
C ALA A 61 14.36 -7.47 0.92
N THR A 62 15.18 -7.95 0.01
CA THR A 62 16.15 -9.04 0.28
C THR A 62 17.26 -8.64 1.25
N TRP A 63 17.55 -7.35 1.37
CA TRP A 63 18.54 -6.78 2.30
C TRP A 63 17.95 -6.44 3.67
N CYS A 64 16.63 -6.56 3.85
CA CYS A 64 15.94 -6.33 5.12
C CYS A 64 15.87 -7.64 5.90
N ALA A 65 16.72 -7.82 6.91
CA ALA A 65 16.78 -9.07 7.68
C ALA A 65 15.44 -9.46 8.31
N PRO A 66 14.71 -8.58 9.04
CA PRO A 66 13.41 -8.94 9.60
C PRO A 66 12.37 -9.26 8.53
N CYS A 67 12.40 -8.60 7.34
CA CYS A 67 11.51 -8.96 6.24
C CYS A 67 11.75 -10.39 5.76
N VAL A 68 13.03 -10.78 5.64
CA VAL A 68 13.44 -12.13 5.23
C VAL A 68 13.01 -13.18 6.24
N GLU A 69 13.11 -12.87 7.53
CA GLU A 69 12.65 -13.74 8.62
C GLU A 69 11.13 -13.93 8.63
N GLU A 70 10.36 -12.95 8.18
CA GLU A 70 8.90 -13.00 8.12
C GLU A 70 8.37 -13.79 6.91
N GLN A 71 9.14 -13.95 5.81
CA GLN A 71 8.65 -14.63 4.60
C GLN A 71 8.10 -16.06 4.82
N PRO A 72 8.72 -16.92 5.64
CA PRO A 72 8.15 -18.24 5.95
C PRO A 72 6.77 -18.17 6.64
N GLU A 73 6.55 -17.19 7.51
CA GLU A 73 5.29 -16.98 8.19
C GLU A 73 4.20 -16.53 7.20
N LEU A 74 4.53 -15.56 6.33
CA LEU A 74 3.63 -15.12 5.24
C LEU A 74 3.28 -16.29 4.30
N LYS A 75 4.26 -17.15 4.00
CA LYS A 75 4.04 -18.35 3.19
C LYS A 75 3.04 -19.31 3.85
N ALA A 76 3.24 -19.60 5.14
CA ALA A 76 2.34 -20.47 5.90
C ALA A 76 0.91 -19.90 5.96
N LEU A 77 0.80 -18.58 6.15
CA LEU A 77 -0.47 -17.87 6.14
C LEU A 77 -1.15 -17.94 4.77
N TYR A 78 -0.41 -17.69 3.68
CA TYR A 78 -0.93 -17.77 2.30
C TYR A 78 -1.44 -19.18 1.96
N ASP A 79 -0.70 -20.22 2.37
CA ASP A 79 -1.09 -21.61 2.20
C ASP A 79 -2.36 -21.96 3.03
N THR A 80 -2.45 -21.45 4.26
CA THR A 80 -3.62 -21.63 5.14
C THR A 80 -4.89 -21.07 4.49
N TYR A 81 -4.79 -19.93 3.83
CA TYR A 81 -5.92 -19.29 3.15
C TYR A 81 -5.99 -19.59 1.64
N SER A 82 -5.36 -20.68 1.17
CA SER A 82 -5.32 -21.03 -0.25
C SER A 82 -6.71 -21.14 -0.90
N ASP A 83 -7.73 -21.60 -0.17
CA ASP A 83 -9.09 -21.64 -0.67
C ASP A 83 -9.70 -20.24 -0.87
N LYS A 84 -9.38 -19.29 0.02
CA LYS A 84 -9.77 -17.88 -0.13
C LYS A 84 -9.07 -17.23 -1.33
N VAL A 85 -7.81 -17.58 -1.57
CA VAL A 85 -7.04 -17.12 -2.75
C VAL A 85 -7.69 -17.66 -4.04
N LYS A 86 -7.96 -18.97 -4.11
CA LYS A 86 -8.61 -19.59 -5.28
C LYS A 86 -10.00 -19.02 -5.58
N ASN A 87 -10.73 -18.65 -4.54
CA ASN A 87 -12.07 -18.06 -4.65
C ASN A 87 -12.03 -16.53 -4.84
N ASN A 88 -10.86 -15.93 -5.11
CA ASN A 88 -10.69 -14.49 -5.30
C ASN A 88 -11.15 -13.63 -4.11
N GLN A 89 -11.02 -14.13 -2.90
CA GLN A 89 -11.39 -13.42 -1.66
C GLN A 89 -10.19 -12.82 -0.92
N PHE A 90 -8.98 -13.36 -1.16
CA PHE A 90 -7.74 -12.92 -0.52
C PHE A 90 -6.58 -12.88 -1.51
N GLU A 91 -5.62 -11.99 -1.26
CA GLU A 91 -4.36 -11.95 -2.00
C GLU A 91 -3.26 -11.28 -1.15
N ILE A 92 -2.01 -11.67 -1.37
CA ILE A 92 -0.83 -10.93 -0.91
C ILE A 92 -0.20 -10.23 -2.11
N LEU A 93 0.11 -8.95 -1.95
CA LEU A 93 0.86 -8.15 -2.91
C LEU A 93 2.20 -7.75 -2.27
N GLY A 94 3.27 -8.44 -2.63
CA GLY A 94 4.62 -8.07 -2.21
C GLY A 94 5.20 -6.97 -3.08
N ILE A 95 5.66 -5.90 -2.45
CA ILE A 95 6.31 -4.76 -3.11
C ILE A 95 7.76 -4.71 -2.66
N SER A 96 8.66 -5.09 -3.55
CA SER A 96 10.08 -5.13 -3.23
C SER A 96 10.75 -3.77 -3.43
N LEU A 97 11.52 -3.34 -2.42
CA LEU A 97 12.42 -2.19 -2.50
C LEU A 97 13.87 -2.59 -2.84
N ASP A 98 14.04 -3.68 -3.58
CA ASP A 98 15.35 -4.09 -4.06
C ASP A 98 15.86 -3.19 -5.20
N ARG A 99 17.18 -3.21 -5.42
CA ARG A 99 17.83 -2.60 -6.58
C ARG A 99 18.22 -3.62 -7.63
N ASN A 100 18.40 -4.87 -7.20
CA ASN A 100 18.89 -5.94 -8.03
C ASN A 100 17.79 -6.97 -8.29
N LYS A 101 17.38 -7.07 -9.55
CA LYS A 101 16.31 -7.99 -9.98
C LYS A 101 16.69 -9.46 -9.71
N GLU A 102 17.95 -9.83 -9.93
CA GLU A 102 18.39 -11.21 -9.77
C GLU A 102 18.35 -11.65 -8.30
N SER A 103 18.82 -10.79 -7.38
CA SER A 103 18.74 -11.06 -5.94
C SER A 103 17.29 -11.20 -5.47
N TRP A 104 16.40 -10.32 -5.93
CA TRP A 104 14.98 -10.36 -5.65
C TRP A 104 14.35 -11.65 -6.19
N GLN A 105 14.62 -12.03 -7.45
CA GLN A 105 14.10 -13.26 -8.04
C GLN A 105 14.59 -14.51 -7.30
N LYS A 106 15.89 -14.57 -6.94
CA LYS A 106 16.43 -15.67 -6.14
C LYS A 106 15.75 -15.79 -4.77
N ALA A 107 15.37 -14.68 -4.15
CA ALA A 107 14.66 -14.72 -2.88
C ALA A 107 13.21 -15.22 -3.05
N ILE A 108 12.51 -14.79 -4.10
CA ILE A 108 11.17 -15.32 -4.46
C ILE A 108 11.25 -16.84 -4.58
N ASP A 109 12.18 -17.35 -5.35
CA ASP A 109 12.37 -18.78 -5.58
C ASP A 109 12.76 -19.52 -4.27
N ARG A 110 13.70 -18.97 -3.51
CA ARG A 110 14.19 -19.55 -2.25
C ARG A 110 13.10 -19.72 -1.20
N PHE A 111 12.22 -18.73 -1.05
CA PHE A 111 11.15 -18.74 -0.06
C PHE A 111 9.86 -19.39 -0.60
N GLY A 112 9.84 -19.81 -1.87
CA GLY A 112 8.65 -20.38 -2.50
C GLY A 112 7.48 -19.40 -2.54
N ILE A 113 7.76 -18.11 -2.75
CA ILE A 113 6.76 -17.06 -2.81
C ILE A 113 5.91 -17.26 -4.07
N SER A 114 4.63 -17.55 -3.89
CA SER A 114 3.68 -17.82 -4.99
C SER A 114 2.66 -16.71 -5.21
N TRP A 115 2.63 -15.71 -4.33
CA TRP A 115 1.77 -14.53 -4.48
C TRP A 115 2.41 -13.45 -5.34
N ILE A 116 1.61 -12.44 -5.70
CA ILE A 116 2.00 -11.38 -6.61
C ILE A 116 3.20 -10.59 -6.05
N GLN A 117 4.24 -10.46 -6.88
CA GLN A 117 5.44 -9.70 -6.55
C GLN A 117 5.69 -8.61 -7.59
N ILE A 118 5.85 -7.37 -7.13
CA ILE A 118 6.13 -6.20 -7.98
C ILE A 118 7.32 -5.41 -7.45
N SER A 119 8.05 -4.74 -8.35
CA SER A 119 9.17 -3.85 -8.00
C SER A 119 9.48 -2.89 -9.13
N ASP A 120 9.88 -1.68 -8.80
CA ASP A 120 10.47 -0.72 -9.73
C ASP A 120 12.01 -0.69 -9.65
N LEU A 121 12.60 -1.48 -8.75
CA LEU A 121 14.04 -1.60 -8.50
C LEU A 121 14.71 -0.28 -8.09
N LYS A 122 13.94 0.65 -7.53
CA LYS A 122 14.44 2.00 -7.18
C LYS A 122 14.81 2.18 -5.72
N PHE A 123 14.75 1.10 -4.91
CA PHE A 123 15.08 1.17 -3.48
C PHE A 123 14.18 2.23 -2.79
N TRP A 124 14.71 3.02 -1.85
CA TRP A 124 14.00 4.12 -1.19
C TRP A 124 13.59 5.28 -2.12
N LYS A 125 14.02 5.25 -3.40
CA LYS A 125 13.58 6.21 -4.42
C LYS A 125 12.29 5.78 -5.12
N SER A 126 11.70 4.64 -4.74
CA SER A 126 10.43 4.17 -5.27
C SER A 126 9.31 5.20 -5.04
N PRO A 127 8.65 5.70 -6.11
CA PRO A 127 7.51 6.58 -5.96
C PRO A 127 6.36 5.94 -5.16
N VAL A 128 6.20 4.62 -5.26
CA VAL A 128 5.15 3.89 -4.54
C VAL A 128 5.48 3.82 -3.06
N ALA A 129 6.73 3.54 -2.67
CA ALA A 129 7.14 3.59 -1.27
C ALA A 129 6.90 4.98 -0.67
N LYS A 130 7.24 6.05 -1.41
CA LYS A 130 6.97 7.42 -0.98
C LYS A 130 5.47 7.72 -0.88
N LEU A 131 4.66 7.28 -1.86
CA LEU A 131 3.21 7.46 -1.89
C LEU A 131 2.53 6.76 -0.70
N TYR A 132 3.08 5.62 -0.27
CA TYR A 132 2.61 4.83 0.85
C TYR A 132 3.27 5.22 2.18
N GLU A 133 4.05 6.30 2.21
CA GLU A 133 4.71 6.84 3.41
C GLU A 133 5.57 5.77 4.12
N VAL A 134 6.25 4.90 3.34
CA VAL A 134 7.08 3.81 3.85
C VAL A 134 8.45 4.37 4.24
N ASP A 135 8.69 4.51 5.55
CA ASP A 135 9.93 5.05 6.10
C ASP A 135 10.86 3.94 6.61
N GLU A 136 10.31 2.76 6.91
CA GLU A 136 11.05 1.59 7.42
C GLU A 136 10.47 0.28 6.85
N LEU A 137 11.23 -0.81 6.97
CA LEU A 137 10.83 -2.15 6.58
C LEU A 137 11.03 -3.15 7.74
N PRO A 138 10.19 -4.20 7.86
CA PRO A 138 8.99 -4.47 7.05
C PRO A 138 7.88 -3.46 7.32
N PHE A 139 7.03 -3.21 6.32
CA PHE A 139 5.84 -2.38 6.46
C PHE A 139 4.70 -3.00 5.67
N ASN A 140 3.50 -3.04 6.24
CA ASN A 140 2.35 -3.54 5.50
C ASN A 140 1.08 -2.73 5.76
N ILE A 141 0.14 -2.87 4.83
CA ILE A 141 -1.24 -2.43 5.01
C ILE A 141 -2.20 -3.52 4.54
N ILE A 142 -3.38 -3.57 5.15
CA ILE A 142 -4.45 -4.47 4.73
C ILE A 142 -5.59 -3.61 4.21
N ILE A 143 -6.09 -3.93 3.03
CA ILE A 143 -7.23 -3.25 2.42
C ILE A 143 -8.39 -4.22 2.19
N ASP A 144 -9.61 -3.68 2.21
CA ASP A 144 -10.82 -4.42 1.83
C ASP A 144 -11.02 -4.50 0.31
N GLY A 145 -12.06 -5.21 -0.13
CA GLY A 145 -12.41 -5.35 -1.54
C GLY A 145 -12.78 -4.03 -2.27
N GLN A 146 -13.04 -2.98 -1.53
CA GLN A 146 -13.26 -1.62 -2.04
C GLN A 146 -11.98 -0.79 -2.06
N GLY A 147 -10.85 -1.33 -1.57
CA GLY A 147 -9.58 -0.64 -1.45
C GLY A 147 -9.48 0.28 -0.23
N THR A 148 -10.34 0.13 0.77
CA THR A 148 -10.27 0.89 2.03
C THR A 148 -9.24 0.27 2.96
N ILE A 149 -8.36 1.08 3.53
CA ILE A 149 -7.34 0.64 4.49
C ILE A 149 -8.01 0.20 5.79
N LEU A 150 -7.85 -1.05 6.15
CA LEU A 150 -8.40 -1.66 7.36
C LEU A 150 -7.39 -1.65 8.52
N ALA A 151 -6.11 -1.88 8.23
CA ALA A 151 -5.04 -1.93 9.21
C ALA A 151 -3.69 -1.58 8.58
N LYS A 152 -2.72 -1.25 9.43
CA LYS A 152 -1.33 -0.96 9.04
C LYS A 152 -0.36 -1.61 10.02
N ASN A 153 0.77 -2.06 9.49
CA ASN A 153 1.93 -2.49 10.26
C ASN A 153 1.60 -3.58 11.29
N LEU A 154 0.87 -4.61 10.84
CA LEU A 154 0.58 -5.80 11.64
C LEU A 154 1.54 -6.93 11.26
N HIS A 155 2.13 -7.60 12.26
CA HIS A 155 3.12 -8.66 12.09
C HIS A 155 2.81 -9.86 12.99
N GLY A 156 3.33 -11.04 12.63
CA GLY A 156 3.20 -12.25 13.42
C GLY A 156 1.75 -12.56 13.80
N LYS A 157 1.51 -12.79 15.09
CA LYS A 157 0.17 -13.19 15.61
C LYS A 157 -0.91 -12.13 15.38
N ASP A 158 -0.58 -10.85 15.47
CA ASP A 158 -1.56 -9.77 15.28
C ASP A 158 -2.05 -9.73 13.83
N LEU A 159 -1.15 -9.99 12.87
CA LEU A 159 -1.50 -10.13 11.46
C LEU A 159 -2.40 -11.34 11.22
N GLU A 160 -2.03 -12.49 11.78
CA GLU A 160 -2.80 -13.74 11.66
C GLU A 160 -4.21 -13.58 12.22
N GLU A 161 -4.36 -13.06 13.44
CA GLU A 161 -5.65 -12.84 14.09
C GLU A 161 -6.54 -11.85 13.30
N PHE A 162 -5.94 -10.76 12.80
CA PHE A 162 -6.65 -9.76 11.99
C PHE A 162 -7.18 -10.38 10.70
N LEU A 163 -6.33 -11.11 9.94
CA LEU A 163 -6.73 -11.74 8.69
C LEU A 163 -7.77 -12.84 8.92
N LYS A 164 -7.61 -13.66 9.97
CA LYS A 164 -8.61 -14.65 10.35
C LYS A 164 -9.99 -14.03 10.56
N LYS A 165 -10.06 -12.95 11.34
CA LYS A 165 -11.31 -12.21 11.57
C LYS A 165 -11.90 -11.66 10.28
N SER A 166 -11.08 -11.00 9.47
CA SER A 166 -11.51 -10.33 8.23
C SER A 166 -11.98 -11.31 7.15
N LEU A 167 -11.33 -12.48 7.04
CA LEU A 167 -11.64 -13.50 6.03
C LEU A 167 -12.79 -14.46 6.44
N LEU A 168 -13.17 -14.50 7.71
CA LEU A 168 -14.31 -15.32 8.18
C LEU A 168 -15.62 -14.52 8.19
N GLN A 169 -15.57 -13.21 8.12
CA GLN A 169 -16.76 -12.33 8.15
C GLN A 169 -17.29 -11.97 6.77
N ASN A 170 -16.61 -12.42 5.68
CA ASN A 170 -16.98 -12.16 4.29
C ASN A 170 -17.38 -13.43 3.54
#